data_0b1ab02929f162ec21d82f4d59e8572a
#
_entry.id   0b1ab02929f162ec21d82f4d59e8572a
#
_cell.length_a   1.000
_cell.length_b   1.000
_cell.length_c   1.000
_cell.angle_alpha   90.00
_cell.angle_beta   90.00
_cell.angle_gamma   90.00
#
_symmetry.space_group_name_H-M   'P 1'
#
loop_
_entity.id
_entity.type
_entity.pdbx_description
1 polymer ?
#
loop_
_entity_poly.entity_id
_entity_poly.type
_entity_poly.pdbx_seq_one_letter_code
_entity_poly.pdbx_strand_id
1 'polypeptide(L)'
;MCKNFTYLLLYICLSFSSAQALDYVQSKQADSLIQASIVKVYDNPSESIELGLKIFEDANNSVKTRTKALMLVSLAYTSKRDYQKALEYTVKAEEFSKELDDKVLQIEILFKTGILYQQLKIFDKSIEFLEKTEQMALLYPDRELVGKYLANSYTVKGFIYKDNLNCDIALEFFDKGIKEYKKLKNVAVNTNLSIAYYNRGNCYTLLADYDMAINSFNKSITYANMEEANSLIAFAQKGLAEVYTDQGRYEDSIVLLNEALEKSQNVGDIILNSSIYNGLFENYLAINNWEKYEEYYNLYSKTQLDIKSSERKSVDDSISKIEDVQSEELTHIKSKFKNQLTWLGAIFLVIIFFSFFIIKNSKSDIITLKKEIKKLQEQE
;
A
#
# COMPACT_ATOMS: atom_id res chain seq x y z
N MET A 1 54.76 -0.23 -29.50
CA MET A 1 53.96 0.18 -28.34
C MET A 1 52.48 0.47 -28.68
N CYS A 2 52.09 1.03 -29.82
CA CYS A 2 50.69 1.33 -30.15
C CYS A 2 49.74 0.10 -30.30
N LYS A 3 50.19 -1.05 -30.81
CA LYS A 3 49.32 -2.22 -31.01
C LYS A 3 48.80 -2.84 -29.69
N ASN A 4 49.56 -2.83 -28.62
CA ASN A 4 49.12 -3.39 -27.32
C ASN A 4 48.10 -2.47 -26.60
N PHE A 5 48.13 -1.17 -26.84
CA PHE A 5 47.20 -0.22 -26.27
C PHE A 5 45.81 -0.31 -26.92
N THR A 6 45.74 -0.57 -28.25
CA THR A 6 44.48 -0.82 -28.96
C THR A 6 43.79 -2.12 -28.51
N TYR A 7 44.55 -3.18 -28.26
CA TYR A 7 43.97 -4.41 -27.73
C TYR A 7 43.47 -4.29 -26.31
N LEU A 8 44.15 -3.49 -25.44
CA LEU A 8 43.71 -3.21 -24.07
C LEU A 8 42.39 -2.40 -24.07
N LEU A 9 42.28 -1.37 -24.94
CA LEU A 9 41.06 -0.59 -25.13
C LEU A 9 39.88 -1.45 -25.65
N LEU A 10 40.13 -2.32 -26.62
CA LEU A 10 39.13 -3.25 -27.12
C LEU A 10 38.67 -4.25 -26.06
N TYR A 11 39.57 -4.75 -25.21
CA TYR A 11 39.23 -5.65 -24.12
C TYR A 11 38.42 -4.96 -23.04
N ILE A 12 38.75 -3.71 -22.70
CA ILE A 12 37.98 -2.87 -21.78
C ILE A 12 36.59 -2.57 -22.34
N CYS A 13 36.45 -2.24 -23.62
CA CYS A 13 35.15 -1.99 -24.26
C CYS A 13 34.28 -3.26 -24.34
N LEU A 14 34.88 -4.42 -24.61
CA LEU A 14 34.17 -5.71 -24.61
C LEU A 14 33.73 -6.18 -23.23
N SER A 15 34.54 -5.92 -22.19
CA SER A 15 34.16 -6.22 -20.80
C SER A 15 33.03 -5.30 -20.29
N PHE A 16 33.04 -4.01 -20.67
CA PHE A 16 31.95 -3.09 -20.33
C PHE A 16 30.63 -3.45 -21.04
N SER A 17 30.67 -3.84 -22.30
CA SER A 17 29.48 -4.25 -23.04
C SER A 17 28.90 -5.59 -22.54
N SER A 18 29.72 -6.52 -22.06
CA SER A 18 29.25 -7.78 -21.48
C SER A 18 28.63 -7.58 -20.09
N ALA A 19 29.16 -6.68 -19.26
CA ALA A 19 28.59 -6.34 -17.96
C ALA A 19 27.21 -5.68 -18.10
N GLN A 20 27.08 -4.68 -18.99
CA GLN A 20 25.81 -4.02 -19.26
C GLN A 20 24.74 -4.98 -19.82
N ALA A 21 25.14 -5.94 -20.67
CA ALA A 21 24.22 -6.94 -21.20
C ALA A 21 23.75 -7.91 -20.11
N LEU A 22 24.60 -8.25 -19.15
CA LEU A 22 24.25 -9.11 -18.02
C LEU A 22 23.25 -8.42 -17.07
N ASP A 23 23.53 -7.17 -16.71
CA ASP A 23 22.64 -6.35 -15.87
C ASP A 23 21.25 -6.15 -16.52
N TYR A 24 21.21 -5.96 -17.84
CA TYR A 24 19.96 -5.85 -18.58
C TYR A 24 19.14 -7.15 -18.55
N VAL A 25 19.77 -8.30 -18.74
CA VAL A 25 19.10 -9.62 -18.69
C VAL A 25 18.57 -9.89 -17.29
N GLN A 26 19.37 -9.62 -16.26
CA GLN A 26 18.96 -9.80 -14.87
C GLN A 26 17.78 -8.91 -14.49
N SER A 27 17.82 -7.62 -14.83
CA SER A 27 16.72 -6.68 -14.58
C SER A 27 15.44 -7.11 -15.30
N LYS A 28 15.52 -7.64 -16.52
CA LYS A 28 14.36 -8.15 -17.25
C LYS A 28 13.75 -9.39 -16.59
N GLN A 29 14.59 -10.29 -16.05
CA GLN A 29 14.12 -11.45 -15.29
C GLN A 29 13.45 -11.01 -13.97
N ALA A 30 14.03 -10.05 -13.26
CA ALA A 30 13.46 -9.48 -12.04
C ALA A 30 12.12 -8.78 -12.31
N ASP A 31 12.01 -8.01 -13.40
CA ASP A 31 10.73 -7.38 -13.82
C ASP A 31 9.64 -8.43 -14.11
N SER A 32 10.01 -9.57 -14.73
CA SER A 32 9.06 -10.67 -14.96
C SER A 32 8.58 -11.31 -13.65
N LEU A 33 9.49 -11.50 -12.67
CA LEU A 33 9.13 -12.01 -11.34
C LEU A 33 8.22 -11.03 -10.58
N ILE A 34 8.48 -9.73 -10.66
CA ILE A 34 7.60 -8.69 -10.09
C ILE A 34 6.20 -8.80 -10.69
N GLN A 35 6.06 -8.88 -12.02
CA GLN A 35 4.75 -8.99 -12.66
C GLN A 35 4.00 -10.28 -12.25
N ALA A 36 4.69 -11.40 -12.19
CA ALA A 36 4.09 -12.67 -11.73
C ALA A 36 3.63 -12.59 -10.26
N SER A 37 4.39 -11.89 -9.42
CA SER A 37 4.06 -11.71 -8.01
C SER A 37 2.89 -10.76 -7.80
N ILE A 38 2.74 -9.70 -8.61
CA ILE A 38 1.60 -8.78 -8.55
C ILE A 38 0.27 -9.53 -8.70
N VAL A 39 0.20 -10.53 -9.57
CA VAL A 39 -1.02 -11.32 -9.79
C VAL A 39 -1.41 -12.13 -8.54
N LYS A 40 -0.43 -12.58 -7.75
CA LYS A 40 -0.60 -13.44 -6.58
C LYS A 40 -0.51 -12.69 -5.25
N VAL A 41 -0.35 -11.38 -5.27
CA VAL A 41 -0.05 -10.57 -4.08
C VAL A 41 -1.13 -10.66 -2.99
N TYR A 42 -2.38 -10.86 -3.38
CA TYR A 42 -3.49 -11.00 -2.43
C TYR A 42 -3.55 -12.39 -1.79
N ASP A 43 -3.06 -13.42 -2.49
CA ASP A 43 -3.01 -14.80 -1.98
C ASP A 43 -1.79 -15.00 -1.07
N ASN A 44 -0.62 -14.48 -1.48
CA ASN A 44 0.67 -14.65 -0.81
C ASN A 44 1.43 -13.33 -0.60
N PRO A 45 0.91 -12.39 0.21
CA PRO A 45 1.56 -11.08 0.36
C PRO A 45 2.94 -11.15 1.02
N SER A 46 3.18 -12.13 1.90
CA SER A 46 4.47 -12.27 2.57
C SER A 46 5.59 -12.70 1.61
N GLU A 47 5.30 -13.60 0.69
CA GLU A 47 6.23 -14.00 -0.39
C GLU A 47 6.54 -12.83 -1.33
N SER A 48 5.53 -12.01 -1.62
CA SER A 48 5.70 -10.81 -2.45
C SER A 48 6.58 -9.75 -1.77
N ILE A 49 6.49 -9.60 -0.44
CA ILE A 49 7.38 -8.74 0.34
C ILE A 49 8.82 -9.23 0.27
N GLU A 50 9.04 -10.51 0.54
CA GLU A 50 10.39 -11.12 0.53
C GLU A 50 11.04 -10.99 -0.86
N LEU A 51 10.30 -11.35 -1.92
CA LEU A 51 10.77 -11.20 -3.31
C LEU A 51 11.12 -9.75 -3.63
N GLY A 52 10.23 -8.80 -3.29
CA GLY A 52 10.43 -7.39 -3.57
C GLY A 52 11.65 -6.82 -2.85
N LEU A 53 11.85 -7.15 -1.57
CA LEU A 53 13.02 -6.73 -0.80
C LEU A 53 14.31 -7.32 -1.39
N LYS A 54 14.32 -8.60 -1.73
CA LYS A 54 15.48 -9.26 -2.36
C LYS A 54 15.87 -8.59 -3.69
N ILE A 55 14.90 -8.28 -4.55
CA ILE A 55 15.16 -7.58 -5.83
C ILE A 55 15.66 -6.15 -5.57
N PHE A 56 15.10 -5.45 -4.59
CA PHE A 56 15.49 -4.10 -4.24
C PHE A 56 16.93 -4.02 -3.70
N GLU A 57 17.35 -4.97 -2.86
CA GLU A 57 18.67 -5.00 -2.24
C GLU A 57 19.78 -5.38 -3.23
N ASP A 58 19.46 -6.11 -4.29
CA ASP A 58 20.43 -6.50 -5.32
C ASP A 58 20.82 -5.28 -6.19
N ALA A 59 22.03 -4.77 -5.94
CA ALA A 59 22.59 -3.61 -6.64
C ALA A 59 22.81 -3.82 -8.15
N ASN A 60 22.79 -5.07 -8.63
CA ASN A 60 22.92 -5.37 -10.07
C ASN A 60 21.60 -5.12 -10.82
N ASN A 61 20.49 -4.96 -10.11
CA ASN A 61 19.24 -4.56 -10.73
C ASN A 61 19.22 -3.05 -11.04
N SER A 62 18.65 -2.69 -12.17
CA SER A 62 18.49 -1.28 -12.56
C SER A 62 17.69 -0.50 -11.50
N VAL A 63 17.94 0.81 -11.38
CA VAL A 63 17.18 1.71 -10.49
C VAL A 63 15.67 1.58 -10.77
N LYS A 64 15.27 1.48 -12.03
CA LYS A 64 13.85 1.28 -12.41
C LYS A 64 13.28 -0.03 -11.86
N THR A 65 14.00 -1.14 -11.98
CA THR A 65 13.57 -2.45 -11.46
C THR A 65 13.49 -2.45 -9.94
N ARG A 66 14.47 -1.84 -9.28
CA ARG A 66 14.48 -1.67 -7.81
C ARG A 66 13.31 -0.79 -7.33
N THR A 67 12.98 0.28 -8.06
CA THR A 67 11.79 1.11 -7.77
C THR A 67 10.50 0.30 -7.89
N LYS A 68 10.35 -0.50 -8.96
CA LYS A 68 9.19 -1.39 -9.10
C LYS A 68 9.11 -2.45 -8.02
N ALA A 69 10.24 -2.96 -7.54
CA ALA A 69 10.29 -3.91 -6.43
C ALA A 69 9.77 -3.27 -5.12
N LEU A 70 10.13 -2.02 -4.82
CA LEU A 70 9.54 -1.28 -3.69
C LEU A 70 8.03 -1.09 -3.86
N MET A 71 7.55 -0.84 -5.08
CA MET A 71 6.12 -0.75 -5.36
C MET A 71 5.39 -2.09 -5.16
N LEU A 72 6.03 -3.23 -5.46
CA LEU A 72 5.51 -4.55 -5.13
C LEU A 72 5.39 -4.74 -3.61
N VAL A 73 6.44 -4.36 -2.86
CA VAL A 73 6.42 -4.43 -1.38
C VAL A 73 5.29 -3.57 -0.81
N SER A 74 5.12 -2.34 -1.31
CA SER A 74 4.02 -1.46 -0.92
C SER A 74 2.65 -2.09 -1.22
N LEU A 75 2.47 -2.68 -2.40
CA LEU A 75 1.22 -3.36 -2.77
C LEU A 75 0.93 -4.54 -1.85
N ALA A 76 1.95 -5.32 -1.49
CA ALA A 76 1.82 -6.46 -0.58
C ALA A 76 1.46 -6.02 0.85
N TYR A 77 2.00 -4.92 1.36
CA TYR A 77 1.55 -4.34 2.63
C TYR A 77 0.13 -3.77 2.53
N THR A 78 -0.25 -3.19 1.39
CA THR A 78 -1.63 -2.74 1.14
C THR A 78 -2.61 -3.92 1.19
N SER A 79 -2.28 -5.08 0.60
CA SER A 79 -3.13 -6.29 0.66
C SER A 79 -3.28 -6.82 2.09
N LYS A 80 -2.27 -6.61 2.96
CA LYS A 80 -2.31 -6.90 4.41
C LYS A 80 -3.02 -5.81 5.22
N ARG A 81 -3.52 -4.75 4.59
CA ARG A 81 -4.08 -3.54 5.22
C ARG A 81 -3.11 -2.79 6.15
N ASP A 82 -1.81 -3.04 6.03
CA ASP A 82 -0.76 -2.28 6.71
C ASP A 82 -0.40 -1.05 5.87
N TYR A 83 -1.29 -0.07 5.87
CA TYR A 83 -1.16 1.13 5.04
C TYR A 83 0.02 2.01 5.43
N GLN A 84 0.46 1.95 6.69
CA GLN A 84 1.61 2.71 7.17
C GLN A 84 2.91 2.19 6.54
N LYS A 85 3.14 0.87 6.58
CA LYS A 85 4.29 0.26 5.91
C LYS A 85 4.20 0.38 4.39
N ALA A 86 3.01 0.24 3.82
CA ALA A 86 2.80 0.47 2.40
C ALA A 86 3.24 1.89 1.99
N LEU A 87 2.88 2.90 2.77
CA LEU A 87 3.28 4.30 2.54
C LEU A 87 4.80 4.47 2.65
N GLU A 88 5.45 3.89 3.67
CA GLU A 88 6.91 3.94 3.85
C GLU A 88 7.64 3.46 2.58
N TYR A 89 7.26 2.30 2.05
CA TYR A 89 7.87 1.75 0.85
C TYR A 89 7.53 2.52 -0.42
N THR A 90 6.34 3.15 -0.50
CA THR A 90 5.98 4.01 -1.63
C THR A 90 6.78 5.32 -1.61
N VAL A 91 6.97 5.95 -0.46
CA VAL A 91 7.84 7.14 -0.31
C VAL A 91 9.28 6.81 -0.70
N LYS A 92 9.79 5.65 -0.28
CA LYS A 92 11.10 5.18 -0.70
C LYS A 92 11.18 4.96 -2.22
N ALA A 93 10.13 4.41 -2.84
CA ALA A 93 10.05 4.29 -4.29
C ALA A 93 10.01 5.66 -5.00
N GLU A 94 9.34 6.65 -4.41
CA GLU A 94 9.31 8.02 -4.93
C GLU A 94 10.73 8.63 -4.99
N GLU A 95 11.51 8.48 -3.92
CA GLU A 95 12.90 8.97 -3.88
C GLU A 95 13.74 8.35 -4.99
N PHE A 96 13.68 7.03 -5.16
CA PHE A 96 14.39 6.32 -6.22
C PHE A 96 13.92 6.72 -7.62
N SER A 97 12.63 7.02 -7.78
CA SER A 97 12.06 7.42 -9.07
C SER A 97 12.54 8.78 -9.57
N LYS A 98 13.05 9.65 -8.69
CA LYS A 98 13.57 10.97 -9.07
C LYS A 98 14.80 10.90 -9.96
N GLU A 99 15.57 9.81 -9.85
CA GLU A 99 16.74 9.54 -10.67
C GLU A 99 16.39 9.02 -12.08
N LEU A 100 15.09 8.72 -12.32
CA LEU A 100 14.61 8.11 -13.56
C LEU A 100 13.93 9.14 -14.46
N ASP A 101 14.19 9.06 -15.74
CA ASP A 101 13.39 9.76 -16.76
C ASP A 101 12.17 8.91 -17.17
N ASP A 102 11.41 8.44 -16.17
CA ASP A 102 10.18 7.65 -16.35
C ASP A 102 9.00 8.36 -15.69
N LYS A 103 8.41 9.30 -16.43
CA LYS A 103 7.28 10.10 -15.96
C LYS A 103 6.04 9.26 -15.68
N VAL A 104 5.81 8.16 -16.38
CA VAL A 104 4.66 7.28 -16.17
C VAL A 104 4.79 6.60 -14.81
N LEU A 105 5.98 6.05 -14.49
CA LEU A 105 6.24 5.45 -13.18
C LEU A 105 6.14 6.48 -12.04
N GLN A 106 6.64 7.71 -12.24
CA GLN A 106 6.50 8.79 -11.25
C GLN A 106 5.03 9.14 -10.99
N ILE A 107 4.21 9.25 -12.05
CA ILE A 107 2.75 9.48 -11.94
C ILE A 107 2.07 8.34 -11.18
N GLU A 108 2.43 7.10 -11.48
CA GLU A 108 1.90 5.93 -10.77
C GLU A 108 2.21 5.97 -9.27
N ILE A 109 3.46 6.29 -8.91
CA ILE A 109 3.90 6.36 -7.51
C ILE A 109 3.14 7.47 -6.77
N LEU A 110 3.04 8.68 -7.33
CA LEU A 110 2.29 9.80 -6.74
C LEU A 110 0.83 9.43 -6.52
N PHE A 111 0.20 8.82 -7.51
CA PHE A 111 -1.19 8.35 -7.41
C PHE A 111 -1.35 7.33 -6.26
N LYS A 112 -0.48 6.31 -6.18
CA LYS A 112 -0.53 5.32 -5.10
C LYS A 112 -0.28 5.94 -3.73
N THR A 113 0.63 6.91 -3.63
CA THR A 113 0.84 7.68 -2.39
C THR A 113 -0.45 8.41 -1.97
N GLY A 114 -1.14 9.05 -2.92
CA GLY A 114 -2.43 9.69 -2.67
C GLY A 114 -3.49 8.73 -2.14
N ILE A 115 -3.60 7.52 -2.73
CA ILE A 115 -4.52 6.48 -2.24
C ILE A 115 -4.16 6.04 -0.81
N LEU A 116 -2.89 5.81 -0.50
CA LEU A 116 -2.46 5.37 0.83
C LEU A 116 -2.79 6.42 1.90
N TYR A 117 -2.60 7.70 1.62
CA TYR A 117 -3.04 8.78 2.51
C TYR A 117 -4.56 8.80 2.68
N GLN A 118 -5.34 8.52 1.62
CA GLN A 118 -6.80 8.39 1.73
C GLN A 118 -7.20 7.20 2.61
N GLN A 119 -6.54 6.03 2.48
CA GLN A 119 -6.79 4.88 3.34
C GLN A 119 -6.46 5.16 4.81
N LEU A 120 -5.43 5.95 5.06
CA LEU A 120 -5.05 6.44 6.40
C LEU A 120 -5.94 7.60 6.88
N LYS A 121 -6.92 8.05 6.09
CA LYS A 121 -7.79 9.21 6.35
C LYS A 121 -7.06 10.53 6.57
N ILE A 122 -5.85 10.66 6.01
CA ILE A 122 -5.07 11.89 6.00
C ILE A 122 -5.40 12.64 4.69
N PHE A 123 -6.60 13.20 4.63
CA PHE A 123 -7.20 13.69 3.40
C PHE A 123 -6.46 14.86 2.76
N ASP A 124 -5.93 15.79 3.54
CA ASP A 124 -5.16 16.92 3.00
C ASP A 124 -3.94 16.45 2.20
N LYS A 125 -3.21 15.48 2.75
CA LYS A 125 -2.06 14.87 2.06
C LYS A 125 -2.49 14.06 0.83
N SER A 126 -3.59 13.32 0.95
CA SER A 126 -4.15 12.59 -0.20
C SER A 126 -4.44 13.55 -1.36
N ILE A 127 -5.17 14.63 -1.10
CA ILE A 127 -5.51 15.64 -2.12
C ILE A 127 -4.24 16.25 -2.74
N GLU A 128 -3.25 16.62 -1.93
CA GLU A 128 -1.95 17.14 -2.41
C GLU A 128 -1.29 16.21 -3.44
N PHE A 129 -1.20 14.90 -3.13
CA PHE A 129 -0.57 13.92 -4.02
C PHE A 129 -1.41 13.62 -5.26
N LEU A 130 -2.74 13.59 -5.12
CA LEU A 130 -3.65 13.43 -6.25
C LEU A 130 -3.57 14.63 -7.20
N GLU A 131 -3.43 15.86 -6.70
CA GLU A 131 -3.25 17.07 -7.52
C GLU A 131 -1.90 17.06 -8.26
N LYS A 132 -0.82 16.62 -7.62
CA LYS A 132 0.46 16.40 -8.31
C LYS A 132 0.32 15.36 -9.44
N THR A 133 -0.41 14.28 -9.17
CA THR A 133 -0.72 13.26 -10.19
C THR A 133 -1.48 13.87 -11.36
N GLU A 134 -2.52 14.65 -11.09
CA GLU A 134 -3.33 15.34 -12.11
C GLU A 134 -2.47 16.28 -12.97
N GLN A 135 -1.66 17.13 -12.33
CA GLN A 135 -0.80 18.08 -13.03
C GLN A 135 0.18 17.36 -13.98
N MET A 136 0.87 16.32 -13.49
CA MET A 136 1.81 15.58 -14.31
C MET A 136 1.11 14.80 -15.44
N ALA A 137 -0.03 14.16 -15.15
CA ALA A 137 -0.81 13.44 -16.13
C ALA A 137 -1.41 14.36 -17.19
N LEU A 138 -1.81 15.59 -16.83
CA LEU A 138 -2.32 16.59 -17.78
C LEU A 138 -1.24 17.09 -18.75
N LEU A 139 0.01 17.15 -18.32
CA LEU A 139 1.15 17.58 -19.14
C LEU A 139 1.75 16.44 -19.98
N TYR A 140 1.44 15.18 -19.67
CA TYR A 140 2.02 14.04 -20.39
C TYR A 140 1.38 13.87 -21.77
N PRO A 141 2.20 13.71 -22.85
CA PRO A 141 1.69 13.72 -24.23
C PRO A 141 0.75 12.56 -24.55
N ASP A 142 1.10 11.36 -24.09
CA ASP A 142 0.33 10.15 -24.37
C ASP A 142 -0.70 9.89 -23.25
N ARG A 143 -1.96 10.23 -23.55
CA ARG A 143 -3.08 10.09 -22.62
C ARG A 143 -3.51 8.66 -22.37
N GLU A 144 -3.26 7.74 -23.30
CA GLU A 144 -3.60 6.32 -23.09
C GLU A 144 -2.73 5.70 -21.99
N LEU A 145 -1.50 6.17 -21.79
CA LEU A 145 -0.61 5.68 -20.73
C LEU A 145 -0.95 6.22 -19.34
N VAL A 146 -1.41 7.46 -19.23
CA VAL A 146 -1.56 8.13 -17.92
C VAL A 146 -3.00 8.55 -17.60
N GLY A 147 -3.90 8.50 -18.57
CA GLY A 147 -5.28 8.98 -18.39
C GLY A 147 -6.08 8.21 -17.33
N LYS A 148 -5.74 6.94 -17.10
CA LYS A 148 -6.33 6.15 -16.02
C LYS A 148 -5.96 6.70 -14.64
N TYR A 149 -4.71 7.14 -14.43
CA TYR A 149 -4.29 7.76 -13.17
C TYR A 149 -4.98 9.12 -12.96
N LEU A 150 -5.15 9.91 -14.02
CA LEU A 150 -5.91 11.16 -13.97
C LEU A 150 -7.36 10.93 -13.56
N ALA A 151 -8.05 10.01 -14.23
CA ALA A 151 -9.44 9.68 -13.95
C ALA A 151 -9.62 9.09 -12.54
N ASN A 152 -8.71 8.20 -12.14
CA ASN A 152 -8.68 7.65 -10.79
C ASN A 152 -8.47 8.73 -9.74
N SER A 153 -7.57 9.73 -9.96
CA SER A 153 -7.34 10.82 -9.02
C SER A 153 -8.60 11.62 -8.76
N TYR A 154 -9.35 11.96 -9.81
CA TYR A 154 -10.66 12.59 -9.64
C TYR A 154 -11.63 11.70 -8.86
N THR A 155 -11.71 10.42 -9.19
CA THR A 155 -12.63 9.49 -8.52
C THR A 155 -12.29 9.34 -7.02
N VAL A 156 -11.01 9.28 -6.65
CA VAL A 156 -10.57 9.20 -5.24
C VAL A 156 -10.88 10.51 -4.50
N LYS A 157 -10.71 11.67 -5.14
CA LYS A 157 -11.16 12.96 -4.56
C LYS A 157 -12.67 12.95 -4.34
N GLY A 158 -13.44 12.40 -5.27
CA GLY A 158 -14.88 12.17 -5.10
C GLY A 158 -15.19 11.31 -3.86
N PHE A 159 -14.43 10.24 -3.59
CA PHE A 159 -14.60 9.44 -2.37
C PHE A 159 -14.32 10.26 -1.11
N ILE A 160 -13.21 11.04 -1.08
CA ILE A 160 -12.86 11.88 0.06
C ILE A 160 -14.00 12.86 0.40
N TYR A 161 -14.53 13.56 -0.61
CA TYR A 161 -15.62 14.52 -0.39
C TYR A 161 -16.93 13.84 0.00
N LYS A 162 -17.26 12.69 -0.59
CA LYS A 162 -18.43 11.90 -0.21
C LYS A 162 -18.33 11.43 1.26
N ASP A 163 -17.16 10.93 1.68
CA ASP A 163 -16.94 10.47 3.06
C ASP A 163 -17.07 11.62 4.08
N ASN A 164 -16.82 12.86 3.65
CA ASN A 164 -17.06 14.09 4.43
C ASN A 164 -18.49 14.67 4.24
N LEU A 165 -19.44 13.88 3.72
CA LEU A 165 -20.83 14.26 3.48
C LEU A 165 -21.00 15.48 2.56
N ASN A 166 -20.05 15.75 1.69
CA ASN A 166 -20.12 16.83 0.71
C ASN A 166 -20.39 16.25 -0.69
N CYS A 167 -21.62 15.80 -0.89
CA CYS A 167 -22.02 15.17 -2.14
C CYS A 167 -22.00 16.11 -3.35
N ASP A 168 -22.23 17.40 -3.18
CA ASP A 168 -22.17 18.36 -4.30
C ASP A 168 -20.79 18.39 -4.93
N ILE A 169 -19.74 18.55 -4.10
CA ILE A 169 -18.35 18.54 -4.58
C ILE A 169 -17.96 17.13 -5.06
N ALA A 170 -18.38 16.07 -4.36
CA ALA A 170 -18.11 14.70 -4.76
C ALA A 170 -18.62 14.39 -6.17
N LEU A 171 -19.85 14.85 -6.49
CA LEU A 171 -20.46 14.69 -7.82
C LEU A 171 -19.64 15.34 -8.93
N GLU A 172 -19.11 16.55 -8.69
CA GLU A 172 -18.22 17.20 -9.67
C GLU A 172 -16.97 16.35 -9.98
N PHE A 173 -16.37 15.77 -8.94
CA PHE A 173 -15.19 14.93 -9.10
C PHE A 173 -15.53 13.59 -9.75
N PHE A 174 -16.64 12.94 -9.41
CA PHE A 174 -17.07 11.72 -10.09
C PHE A 174 -17.35 11.99 -11.58
N ASP A 175 -18.01 13.11 -11.91
CA ASP A 175 -18.26 13.47 -13.30
C ASP A 175 -16.96 13.77 -14.09
N LYS A 176 -15.97 14.43 -13.47
CA LYS A 176 -14.62 14.60 -14.05
C LYS A 176 -13.97 13.25 -14.30
N GLY A 177 -13.97 12.34 -13.32
CA GLY A 177 -13.40 11.00 -13.44
C GLY A 177 -14.06 10.20 -14.57
N ILE A 178 -15.39 10.13 -14.59
CA ILE A 178 -16.18 9.46 -15.63
C ILE A 178 -15.87 10.02 -17.03
N LYS A 179 -15.75 11.33 -17.14
CA LYS A 179 -15.41 11.99 -18.41
C LYS A 179 -14.03 11.60 -18.90
N GLU A 180 -13.04 11.53 -18.02
CA GLU A 180 -11.67 11.12 -18.40
C GLU A 180 -11.61 9.62 -18.73
N TYR A 181 -12.24 8.72 -17.98
CA TYR A 181 -12.33 7.30 -18.33
C TYR A 181 -12.88 7.07 -19.73
N LYS A 182 -13.96 7.80 -20.10
CA LYS A 182 -14.60 7.66 -21.42
C LYS A 182 -13.76 8.11 -22.60
N LYS A 183 -12.68 8.85 -22.38
CA LYS A 183 -11.74 9.25 -23.44
C LYS A 183 -10.76 8.13 -23.78
N LEU A 184 -10.54 7.17 -22.86
CA LEU A 184 -9.59 6.07 -23.03
C LEU A 184 -10.21 4.98 -23.91
N LYS A 185 -9.46 4.56 -24.95
CA LYS A 185 -9.97 3.59 -25.93
C LYS A 185 -9.34 2.21 -25.76
N ASN A 186 -8.04 2.16 -25.39
CA ASN A 186 -7.25 0.94 -25.32
C ASN A 186 -6.96 0.50 -23.87
N VAL A 187 -7.58 1.14 -22.90
CA VAL A 187 -7.39 0.85 -21.46
C VAL A 187 -8.68 0.29 -20.89
N ALA A 188 -8.60 -0.84 -20.20
CA ALA A 188 -9.74 -1.42 -19.50
C ALA A 188 -10.17 -0.51 -18.32
N VAL A 189 -11.35 0.10 -18.42
CA VAL A 189 -11.88 1.06 -17.45
C VAL A 189 -13.33 0.78 -17.02
N ASN A 190 -13.97 -0.29 -17.51
CA ASN A 190 -15.37 -0.57 -17.20
C ASN A 190 -15.60 -0.77 -15.71
N THR A 191 -14.71 -1.51 -15.02
CA THR A 191 -14.74 -1.65 -13.55
C THR A 191 -14.67 -0.30 -12.84
N ASN A 192 -13.77 0.59 -13.29
CA ASN A 192 -13.61 1.92 -12.72
C ASN A 192 -14.86 2.81 -12.97
N LEU A 193 -15.43 2.73 -14.18
CA LEU A 193 -16.67 3.41 -14.52
C LEU A 193 -17.83 2.91 -13.66
N SER A 194 -17.96 1.59 -13.45
CA SER A 194 -18.97 1.03 -12.57
C SER A 194 -18.86 1.59 -11.15
N ILE A 195 -17.65 1.59 -10.57
CA ILE A 195 -17.39 2.13 -9.22
C ILE A 195 -17.71 3.64 -9.15
N ALA A 196 -17.31 4.42 -10.15
CA ALA A 196 -17.57 5.85 -10.17
C ALA A 196 -19.08 6.13 -10.26
N TYR A 197 -19.83 5.42 -11.12
CA TYR A 197 -21.27 5.55 -11.23
C TYR A 197 -22.02 5.08 -9.97
N TYR A 198 -21.56 4.00 -9.33
CA TYR A 198 -22.12 3.54 -8.05
C TYR A 198 -22.02 4.64 -6.98
N ASN A 199 -20.84 5.23 -6.80
CA ASN A 199 -20.64 6.27 -5.79
C ASN A 199 -21.37 7.57 -6.14
N ARG A 200 -21.48 7.89 -7.43
CA ARG A 200 -22.32 8.99 -7.92
C ARG A 200 -23.80 8.75 -7.59
N GLY A 201 -24.28 7.51 -7.76
CA GLY A 201 -25.65 7.10 -7.39
C GLY A 201 -25.88 7.29 -5.89
N ASN A 202 -24.94 6.86 -5.03
CA ASN A 202 -25.05 7.07 -3.58
C ASN A 202 -25.14 8.56 -3.21
N CYS A 203 -24.36 9.43 -3.87
CA CYS A 203 -24.47 10.88 -3.63
C CYS A 203 -25.84 11.42 -4.02
N TYR A 204 -26.39 11.03 -5.17
CA TYR A 204 -27.73 11.46 -5.56
C TYR A 204 -28.83 10.91 -4.64
N THR A 205 -28.68 9.70 -4.11
CA THR A 205 -29.60 9.16 -3.10
C THR A 205 -29.57 10.03 -1.83
N LEU A 206 -28.39 10.40 -1.34
CA LEU A 206 -28.24 11.28 -0.17
C LEU A 206 -28.81 12.68 -0.39
N LEU A 207 -28.83 13.17 -1.63
CA LEU A 207 -29.44 14.45 -2.02
C LEU A 207 -30.93 14.30 -2.39
N ALA A 208 -31.51 13.11 -2.26
CA ALA A 208 -32.88 12.78 -2.65
C ALA A 208 -33.20 13.06 -4.14
N ASP A 209 -32.16 13.12 -5.01
CA ASP A 209 -32.37 13.19 -6.48
C ASP A 209 -32.45 11.75 -7.02
N TYR A 210 -33.59 11.12 -6.79
CA TYR A 210 -33.80 9.69 -7.07
C TYR A 210 -33.70 9.36 -8.56
N ASP A 211 -34.11 10.25 -9.47
CA ASP A 211 -33.99 10.01 -10.91
C ASP A 211 -32.51 9.90 -11.35
N MET A 212 -31.68 10.79 -10.86
CA MET A 212 -30.22 10.76 -11.15
C MET A 212 -29.54 9.61 -10.44
N ALA A 213 -29.99 9.21 -9.24
CA ALA A 213 -29.53 8.04 -8.53
C ALA A 213 -29.80 6.75 -9.34
N ILE A 214 -31.07 6.54 -9.77
CA ILE A 214 -31.48 5.40 -10.60
C ILE A 214 -30.65 5.32 -11.90
N ASN A 215 -30.50 6.43 -12.61
CA ASN A 215 -29.67 6.50 -13.82
C ASN A 215 -28.22 6.09 -13.54
N SER A 216 -27.67 6.55 -12.41
CA SER A 216 -26.28 6.27 -12.05
C SER A 216 -26.10 4.78 -11.69
N PHE A 217 -26.96 4.20 -10.86
CA PHE A 217 -26.89 2.77 -10.54
C PHE A 217 -27.09 1.87 -11.77
N ASN A 218 -28.02 2.20 -12.67
CA ASN A 218 -28.20 1.45 -13.91
C ASN A 218 -26.94 1.49 -14.81
N LYS A 219 -26.25 2.63 -14.89
CA LYS A 219 -24.97 2.70 -15.59
C LYS A 219 -23.89 1.90 -14.89
N SER A 220 -23.85 1.92 -13.56
CA SER A 220 -22.93 1.08 -12.78
C SER A 220 -23.14 -0.40 -13.11
N ILE A 221 -24.39 -0.89 -13.07
CA ILE A 221 -24.75 -2.28 -13.44
C ILE A 221 -24.34 -2.60 -14.88
N THR A 222 -24.59 -1.67 -15.82
CA THR A 222 -24.23 -1.86 -17.23
C THR A 222 -22.72 -2.09 -17.40
N TYR A 223 -21.88 -1.25 -16.80
CA TYR A 223 -20.42 -1.40 -16.87
C TYR A 223 -19.90 -2.60 -16.10
N ALA A 224 -20.50 -2.95 -14.96
CA ALA A 224 -20.15 -4.15 -14.20
C ALA A 224 -20.45 -5.44 -14.97
N ASN A 225 -21.59 -5.49 -15.70
CA ASN A 225 -21.97 -6.63 -16.54
C ASN A 225 -20.98 -6.87 -17.69
N MET A 226 -20.37 -5.82 -18.26
CA MET A 226 -19.35 -5.95 -19.32
C MET A 226 -18.10 -6.71 -18.83
N GLU A 227 -17.84 -6.74 -17.53
CA GLU A 227 -16.69 -7.39 -16.91
C GLU A 227 -17.10 -8.61 -16.07
N GLU A 228 -18.37 -9.03 -16.11
CA GLU A 228 -18.94 -10.09 -15.28
C GLU A 228 -18.64 -9.93 -13.78
N ALA A 229 -18.53 -8.67 -13.34
CA ALA A 229 -18.11 -8.30 -11.98
C ALA A 229 -19.28 -8.41 -10.99
N ASN A 230 -19.64 -9.64 -10.58
CA ASN A 230 -20.80 -9.94 -9.74
C ASN A 230 -20.86 -9.11 -8.46
N SER A 231 -19.73 -8.84 -7.80
CA SER A 231 -19.69 -7.99 -6.62
C SER A 231 -20.17 -6.56 -6.92
N LEU A 232 -19.69 -5.95 -8.00
CA LEU A 232 -20.10 -4.59 -8.39
C LEU A 232 -21.55 -4.53 -8.84
N ILE A 233 -22.05 -5.59 -9.50
CA ILE A 233 -23.46 -5.69 -9.87
C ILE A 233 -24.31 -5.69 -8.59
N ALA A 234 -23.97 -6.53 -7.62
CA ALA A 234 -24.70 -6.65 -6.36
C ALA A 234 -24.69 -5.34 -5.54
N PHE A 235 -23.54 -4.65 -5.46
CA PHE A 235 -23.49 -3.33 -4.82
C PHE A 235 -24.39 -2.31 -5.50
N ALA A 236 -24.41 -2.27 -6.82
CA ALA A 236 -25.22 -1.32 -7.56
C ALA A 236 -26.73 -1.66 -7.51
N GLN A 237 -27.11 -2.94 -7.56
CA GLN A 237 -28.49 -3.39 -7.36
C GLN A 237 -28.98 -3.06 -5.95
N LYS A 238 -28.16 -3.29 -4.92
CA LYS A 238 -28.44 -2.92 -3.52
C LYS A 238 -28.65 -1.38 -3.40
N GLY A 239 -27.80 -0.56 -4.00
CA GLY A 239 -27.98 0.89 -3.99
C GLY A 239 -29.27 1.34 -4.73
N LEU A 240 -29.61 0.71 -5.86
CA LEU A 240 -30.86 0.97 -6.56
C LEU A 240 -32.10 0.55 -5.74
N ALA A 241 -31.99 -0.57 -5.02
CA ALA A 241 -33.04 -1.06 -4.11
C ALA A 241 -33.28 -0.08 -2.96
N GLU A 242 -32.24 0.55 -2.40
CA GLU A 242 -32.37 1.60 -1.39
C GLU A 242 -33.20 2.79 -1.93
N VAL A 243 -32.92 3.23 -3.16
CA VAL A 243 -33.73 4.29 -3.80
C VAL A 243 -35.19 3.88 -3.91
N TYR A 244 -35.48 2.63 -4.28
CA TYR A 244 -36.86 2.15 -4.35
C TYR A 244 -37.52 2.05 -2.97
N THR A 245 -36.80 1.68 -1.93
CA THR A 245 -37.26 1.72 -0.54
C THR A 245 -37.65 3.15 -0.13
N ASP A 246 -36.77 4.12 -0.40
CA ASP A 246 -37.03 5.54 -0.09
C ASP A 246 -38.22 6.12 -0.84
N GLN A 247 -38.51 5.56 -2.03
CA GLN A 247 -39.70 5.92 -2.81
C GLN A 247 -40.99 5.15 -2.37
N GLY A 248 -40.89 4.26 -1.36
CA GLY A 248 -42.02 3.42 -0.94
C GLY A 248 -42.36 2.26 -1.89
N ARG A 249 -41.46 1.94 -2.82
CA ARG A 249 -41.56 0.84 -3.80
C ARG A 249 -40.96 -0.42 -3.24
N TYR A 250 -41.54 -0.91 -2.14
CA TYR A 250 -40.94 -1.98 -1.34
C TYR A 250 -40.82 -3.32 -2.09
N GLU A 251 -41.81 -3.69 -2.90
CA GLU A 251 -41.80 -4.91 -3.70
C GLU A 251 -40.71 -4.89 -4.77
N ASP A 252 -40.55 -3.75 -5.47
CA ASP A 252 -39.48 -3.57 -6.46
C ASP A 252 -38.09 -3.65 -5.79
N SER A 253 -37.95 -3.06 -4.60
CA SER A 253 -36.74 -3.14 -3.81
C SER A 253 -36.40 -4.59 -3.41
N ILE A 254 -37.40 -5.35 -2.94
CA ILE A 254 -37.23 -6.78 -2.57
C ILE A 254 -36.73 -7.60 -3.76
N VAL A 255 -37.27 -7.37 -4.96
CA VAL A 255 -36.81 -8.07 -6.18
C VAL A 255 -35.32 -7.82 -6.42
N LEU A 256 -34.90 -6.55 -6.43
CA LEU A 256 -33.50 -6.18 -6.65
C LEU A 256 -32.55 -6.71 -5.56
N LEU A 257 -32.99 -6.68 -4.28
CA LEU A 257 -32.20 -7.20 -3.17
C LEU A 257 -32.01 -8.71 -3.26
N ASN A 258 -33.01 -9.46 -3.71
CA ASN A 258 -32.86 -10.90 -3.94
C ASN A 258 -31.91 -11.19 -5.12
N GLU A 259 -31.98 -10.45 -6.22
CA GLU A 259 -31.00 -10.56 -7.32
C GLU A 259 -29.58 -10.21 -6.85
N ALA A 260 -29.42 -9.15 -6.04
CA ALA A 260 -28.14 -8.78 -5.46
C ALA A 260 -27.60 -9.89 -4.53
N LEU A 261 -28.47 -10.51 -3.75
CA LEU A 261 -28.11 -11.62 -2.86
C LEU A 261 -27.59 -12.84 -3.65
N GLU A 262 -28.25 -13.22 -4.73
CA GLU A 262 -27.81 -14.29 -5.62
C GLU A 262 -26.39 -14.00 -6.19
N LYS A 263 -26.15 -12.77 -6.62
CA LYS A 263 -24.82 -12.36 -7.13
C LYS A 263 -23.75 -12.34 -6.05
N SER A 264 -24.10 -11.96 -4.82
CA SER A 264 -23.14 -11.78 -3.71
C SER A 264 -22.77 -13.09 -2.99
N GLN A 265 -23.62 -14.13 -3.04
CA GLN A 265 -23.37 -15.41 -2.36
C GLN A 265 -22.03 -16.05 -2.76
N ASN A 266 -21.67 -15.96 -4.03
CA ASN A 266 -20.42 -16.54 -4.56
C ASN A 266 -19.18 -15.65 -4.31
N VAL A 267 -19.38 -14.42 -3.84
CA VAL A 267 -18.31 -13.45 -3.60
C VAL A 267 -17.75 -13.55 -2.18
N GLY A 268 -18.60 -13.95 -1.21
CA GLY A 268 -18.20 -14.08 0.20
C GLY A 268 -18.02 -12.74 0.94
N ASP A 269 -18.53 -11.63 0.38
CA ASP A 269 -18.48 -10.31 1.04
C ASP A 269 -19.56 -10.22 2.12
N ILE A 270 -19.14 -10.47 3.37
CA ILE A 270 -20.02 -10.49 4.54
C ILE A 270 -20.67 -9.13 4.81
N ILE A 271 -20.01 -8.02 4.48
CA ILE A 271 -20.52 -6.65 4.70
C ILE A 271 -21.62 -6.36 3.67
N LEU A 272 -21.40 -6.72 2.41
CA LEU A 272 -22.42 -6.59 1.37
C LEU A 272 -23.65 -7.44 1.71
N ASN A 273 -23.45 -8.72 2.08
CA ASN A 273 -24.55 -9.60 2.45
C ASN A 273 -25.34 -9.06 3.65
N SER A 274 -24.65 -8.56 4.67
CA SER A 274 -25.29 -7.91 5.83
C SER A 274 -26.16 -6.71 5.41
N SER A 275 -25.64 -5.88 4.50
CA SER A 275 -26.39 -4.72 3.98
C SER A 275 -27.63 -5.14 3.16
N ILE A 276 -27.52 -6.23 2.39
CA ILE A 276 -28.65 -6.79 1.63
C ILE A 276 -29.71 -7.35 2.60
N TYR A 277 -29.30 -8.09 3.63
CA TYR A 277 -30.23 -8.61 4.64
C TYR A 277 -30.97 -7.48 5.39
N ASN A 278 -30.23 -6.37 5.69
CA ASN A 278 -30.84 -5.17 6.26
C ASN A 278 -31.96 -4.64 5.35
N GLY A 279 -31.67 -4.40 4.07
CA GLY A 279 -32.65 -3.93 3.13
C GLY A 279 -33.85 -4.88 3.00
N LEU A 280 -33.62 -6.20 2.97
CA LEU A 280 -34.68 -7.18 2.86
C LEU A 280 -35.60 -7.17 4.09
N PHE A 281 -35.07 -7.21 5.32
CA PHE A 281 -35.93 -7.22 6.49
C PHE A 281 -36.71 -5.91 6.64
N GLU A 282 -36.12 -4.75 6.34
CA GLU A 282 -36.81 -3.46 6.37
C GLU A 282 -38.00 -3.41 5.37
N ASN A 283 -37.78 -3.86 4.14
CA ASN A 283 -38.80 -3.88 3.12
C ASN A 283 -39.91 -4.92 3.43
N TYR A 284 -39.56 -6.11 3.95
CA TYR A 284 -40.57 -7.10 4.38
C TYR A 284 -41.39 -6.62 5.57
N LEU A 285 -40.77 -5.87 6.51
CA LEU A 285 -41.50 -5.19 7.58
C LEU A 285 -42.51 -4.16 7.00
N ALA A 286 -42.09 -3.35 6.03
CA ALA A 286 -42.94 -2.33 5.41
C ALA A 286 -44.19 -2.92 4.72
N ILE A 287 -44.10 -4.12 4.14
CA ILE A 287 -45.24 -4.82 3.52
C ILE A 287 -45.95 -5.79 4.47
N ASN A 288 -45.66 -5.74 5.78
CA ASN A 288 -46.23 -6.59 6.84
C ASN A 288 -46.00 -8.12 6.64
N ASN A 289 -44.92 -8.53 5.97
CA ASN A 289 -44.55 -9.95 5.84
C ASN A 289 -43.64 -10.35 7.02
N TRP A 290 -44.26 -10.73 8.13
CA TRP A 290 -43.58 -11.03 9.40
C TRP A 290 -42.66 -12.24 9.32
N GLU A 291 -43.02 -13.26 8.55
CA GLU A 291 -42.21 -14.48 8.37
C GLU A 291 -40.87 -14.15 7.73
N LYS A 292 -40.89 -13.42 6.62
CA LYS A 292 -39.69 -13.00 5.90
C LYS A 292 -38.87 -11.95 6.66
N TYR A 293 -39.56 -11.05 7.37
CA TYR A 293 -38.90 -10.10 8.28
C TYR A 293 -38.04 -10.85 9.31
N GLU A 294 -38.63 -11.86 10.02
CA GLU A 294 -37.90 -12.63 11.05
C GLU A 294 -36.74 -13.40 10.45
N GLU A 295 -36.92 -14.03 9.29
CA GLU A 295 -35.87 -14.76 8.57
C GLU A 295 -34.65 -13.86 8.30
N TYR A 296 -34.86 -12.72 7.62
CA TYR A 296 -33.75 -11.83 7.23
C TYR A 296 -33.18 -11.02 8.39
N TYR A 297 -33.98 -10.69 9.40
CA TYR A 297 -33.49 -10.08 10.63
C TYR A 297 -32.53 -11.00 11.37
N ASN A 298 -32.82 -12.28 11.46
CA ASN A 298 -31.95 -13.27 12.09
C ASN A 298 -30.64 -13.44 11.30
N LEU A 299 -30.69 -13.47 9.97
CA LEU A 299 -29.51 -13.49 9.11
C LEU A 299 -28.65 -12.23 9.30
N TYR A 300 -29.27 -11.06 9.29
CA TYR A 300 -28.60 -9.77 9.56
C TYR A 300 -27.92 -9.78 10.93
N SER A 301 -28.66 -10.14 11.99
CA SER A 301 -28.14 -10.14 13.37
C SER A 301 -26.95 -11.08 13.53
N LYS A 302 -27.04 -12.30 12.96
CA LYS A 302 -25.93 -13.26 12.94
C LYS A 302 -24.71 -12.69 12.23
N THR A 303 -24.92 -12.14 11.04
CA THR A 303 -23.84 -11.57 10.22
C THR A 303 -23.16 -10.39 10.92
N GLN A 304 -23.92 -9.54 11.63
CA GLN A 304 -23.37 -8.45 12.45
C GLN A 304 -22.48 -8.98 13.59
N LEU A 305 -22.85 -10.09 14.23
CA LEU A 305 -22.02 -10.72 15.25
C LEU A 305 -20.72 -11.26 14.66
N ASP A 306 -20.78 -11.89 13.48
CA ASP A 306 -19.61 -12.40 12.78
C ASP A 306 -18.64 -11.26 12.37
N ILE A 307 -19.17 -10.14 11.86
CA ILE A 307 -18.38 -8.94 11.53
C ILE A 307 -17.67 -8.42 12.78
N LYS A 308 -18.41 -8.20 13.90
CA LYS A 308 -17.83 -7.72 15.15
C LYS A 308 -16.78 -8.65 15.74
N SER A 309 -17.01 -9.97 15.62
CA SER A 309 -16.03 -10.97 16.10
C SER A 309 -14.75 -10.94 15.27
N SER A 310 -14.87 -10.79 13.94
CA SER A 310 -13.74 -10.64 13.02
C SER A 310 -12.97 -9.35 13.27
N GLU A 311 -13.66 -8.24 13.51
CA GLU A 311 -13.04 -6.95 13.86
C GLU A 311 -12.25 -7.04 15.16
N ARG A 312 -12.83 -7.64 16.23
CA ARG A 312 -12.14 -7.87 17.49
C ARG A 312 -10.88 -8.70 17.33
N LYS A 313 -10.99 -9.83 16.59
CA LYS A 313 -9.83 -10.68 16.32
C LYS A 313 -8.74 -9.93 15.57
N SER A 314 -9.11 -9.10 14.58
CA SER A 314 -8.14 -8.26 13.85
C SER A 314 -7.43 -7.24 14.76
N VAL A 315 -8.15 -6.67 15.73
CA VAL A 315 -7.57 -5.76 16.74
C VAL A 315 -6.62 -6.52 17.66
N ASP A 316 -7.05 -7.68 18.20
CA ASP A 316 -6.23 -8.52 19.07
C ASP A 316 -4.95 -8.98 18.36
N ASP A 317 -5.05 -9.44 17.11
CA ASP A 317 -3.90 -9.83 16.28
C ASP A 317 -2.97 -8.62 16.02
N SER A 318 -3.51 -7.41 15.89
CA SER A 318 -2.71 -6.19 15.69
C SER A 318 -1.98 -5.78 16.97
N ILE A 319 -2.63 -5.88 18.13
CA ILE A 319 -2.02 -5.60 19.45
C ILE A 319 -0.89 -6.61 19.69
N SER A 320 -1.15 -7.90 19.51
CA SER A 320 -0.12 -8.95 19.66
C SER A 320 1.10 -8.70 18.78
N LYS A 321 0.90 -8.31 17.51
CA LYS A 321 2.03 -7.96 16.62
C LYS A 321 2.82 -6.74 17.10
N ILE A 322 2.15 -5.73 17.65
CA ILE A 322 2.83 -4.55 18.20
C ILE A 322 3.68 -4.96 19.42
N GLU A 323 3.14 -5.81 20.30
CA GLU A 323 3.84 -6.33 21.45
C GLU A 323 5.07 -7.16 21.05
N ASP A 324 4.93 -8.02 20.01
CA ASP A 324 6.04 -8.82 19.48
C ASP A 324 7.15 -7.92 18.92
N VAL A 325 6.82 -6.93 18.09
CA VAL A 325 7.78 -5.97 17.52
C VAL A 325 8.49 -5.17 18.64
N GLN A 326 7.73 -4.67 19.63
CA GLN A 326 8.32 -3.95 20.76
C GLN A 326 9.25 -4.84 21.59
N SER A 327 8.89 -6.12 21.80
CA SER A 327 9.72 -7.08 22.51
C SER A 327 11.02 -7.38 21.76
N GLU A 328 10.96 -7.53 20.44
CA GLU A 328 12.14 -7.70 19.58
C GLU A 328 13.06 -6.47 19.60
N GLU A 329 12.50 -5.26 19.49
CA GLU A 329 13.27 -4.02 19.61
C GLU A 329 13.96 -3.90 20.97
N LEU A 330 13.23 -4.20 22.06
CA LEU A 330 13.79 -4.20 23.41
C LEU A 330 14.93 -5.20 23.58
N THR A 331 14.79 -6.40 23.02
CA THR A 331 15.85 -7.42 23.04
C THR A 331 17.06 -6.99 22.22
N HIS A 332 16.87 -6.37 21.07
CA HIS A 332 17.93 -5.81 20.23
C HIS A 332 18.67 -4.66 20.95
N ILE A 333 17.94 -3.73 21.57
CA ILE A 333 18.53 -2.63 22.36
C ILE A 333 19.33 -3.20 23.53
N LYS A 334 18.76 -4.16 24.29
CA LYS A 334 19.45 -4.83 25.40
C LYS A 334 20.74 -5.53 24.96
N SER A 335 20.71 -6.24 23.83
CA SER A 335 21.90 -6.92 23.30
C SER A 335 22.98 -5.94 22.87
N LYS A 336 22.60 -4.85 22.20
CA LYS A 336 23.50 -3.77 21.79
C LYS A 336 24.15 -3.08 23.00
N PHE A 337 23.34 -2.80 24.04
CA PHE A 337 23.85 -2.19 25.27
C PHE A 337 24.78 -3.12 26.03
N LYS A 338 24.46 -4.41 26.11
CA LYS A 338 25.31 -5.44 26.72
C LYS A 338 26.67 -5.53 25.99
N ASN A 339 26.67 -5.52 24.66
CA ASN A 339 27.89 -5.53 23.88
C ASN A 339 28.73 -4.26 24.11
N GLN A 340 28.14 -3.08 24.14
CA GLN A 340 28.83 -1.83 24.45
C GLN A 340 29.46 -1.87 25.86
N LEU A 341 28.74 -2.37 26.86
CA LEU A 341 29.22 -2.49 28.22
C LEU A 341 30.40 -3.48 28.32
N THR A 342 30.35 -4.60 27.62
CA THR A 342 31.47 -5.56 27.57
C THR A 342 32.72 -4.95 26.94
N TRP A 343 32.60 -4.18 25.85
CA TRP A 343 33.70 -3.46 25.21
C TRP A 343 34.29 -2.39 26.15
N LEU A 344 33.45 -1.61 26.84
CA LEU A 344 33.89 -0.66 27.85
C LEU A 344 34.67 -1.33 28.99
N GLY A 345 34.18 -2.48 29.48
CA GLY A 345 34.86 -3.28 30.49
C GLY A 345 36.24 -3.80 30.01
N ALA A 346 36.31 -4.28 28.76
CA ALA A 346 37.57 -4.72 28.16
C ALA A 346 38.61 -3.57 28.04
N ILE A 347 38.17 -2.38 27.58
CA ILE A 347 39.01 -1.17 27.49
C ILE A 347 39.52 -0.79 28.90
N PHE A 348 38.65 -0.82 29.91
CA PHE A 348 39.02 -0.49 31.27
C PHE A 348 40.08 -1.45 31.83
N LEU A 349 39.95 -2.74 31.58
CA LEU A 349 40.96 -3.76 31.95
C LEU A 349 42.28 -3.51 31.25
N VAL A 350 42.30 -3.13 29.98
CA VAL A 350 43.52 -2.79 29.25
C VAL A 350 44.19 -1.53 29.86
N ILE A 351 43.43 -0.51 30.23
CA ILE A 351 44.00 0.67 30.90
C ILE A 351 44.62 0.32 32.26
N ILE A 352 43.96 -0.52 33.07
CA ILE A 352 44.52 -1.00 34.34
C ILE A 352 45.82 -1.78 34.10
N PHE A 353 45.86 -2.67 33.12
CA PHE A 353 47.03 -3.44 32.78
C PHE A 353 48.21 -2.54 32.40
N PHE A 354 47.98 -1.57 31.51
CA PHE A 354 49.00 -0.61 31.11
C PHE A 354 49.48 0.27 32.28
N SER A 355 48.55 0.73 33.13
CA SER A 355 48.88 1.52 34.33
C SER A 355 49.76 0.73 35.29
N PHE A 356 49.42 -0.55 35.50
CA PHE A 356 50.24 -1.44 36.32
C PHE A 356 51.65 -1.64 35.76
N PHE A 357 51.76 -1.80 34.45
CA PHE A 357 53.04 -1.96 33.75
C PHE A 357 53.93 -0.72 33.86
N ILE A 358 53.33 0.49 33.69
CA ILE A 358 54.02 1.78 33.86
C ILE A 358 54.49 1.95 35.30
N ILE A 359 53.67 1.64 36.30
CA ILE A 359 54.05 1.76 37.72
C ILE A 359 55.17 0.79 38.05
N LYS A 360 55.11 -0.44 37.53
CA LYS A 360 56.17 -1.43 37.73
C LYS A 360 57.53 -1.01 37.15
N ASN A 361 57.53 -0.49 35.90
CA ASN A 361 58.73 0.01 35.25
C ASN A 361 59.30 1.24 35.97
N SER A 362 58.44 2.20 36.33
CA SER A 362 58.84 3.41 37.08
C SER A 362 59.49 3.04 38.46
N LYS A 363 58.95 2.05 39.16
CA LYS A 363 59.55 1.57 40.40
C LYS A 363 60.96 0.95 40.15
N SER A 364 61.12 0.20 39.05
CA SER A 364 62.40 -0.37 38.65
C SER A 364 63.44 0.72 38.38
N ASP A 365 63.03 1.75 37.65
CA ASP A 365 63.91 2.88 37.31
C ASP A 365 64.33 3.69 38.56
N ILE A 366 63.38 3.92 39.49
CA ILE A 366 63.67 4.57 40.77
C ILE A 366 64.67 3.78 41.62
N ILE A 367 64.53 2.46 41.64
CA ILE A 367 65.50 1.59 42.37
C ILE A 367 66.87 1.65 41.75
N THR A 368 66.96 1.65 40.41
CA THR A 368 68.20 1.78 39.68
C THR A 368 68.89 3.11 39.94
N LEU A 369 68.16 4.22 39.82
CA LEU A 369 68.61 5.57 40.13
C LEU A 369 69.10 5.71 41.59
N LYS A 370 68.38 5.13 42.56
CA LYS A 370 68.81 5.13 43.97
C LYS A 370 70.12 4.35 44.16
N LYS A 371 70.34 3.26 43.44
CA LYS A 371 71.60 2.52 43.48
C LYS A 371 72.74 3.35 42.87
N GLU A 372 72.55 4.04 41.79
CA GLU A 372 73.50 4.95 41.17
C GLU A 372 73.88 6.11 42.07
N ILE A 373 72.88 6.78 42.68
CA ILE A 373 73.18 7.84 43.65
C ILE A 373 73.95 7.37 44.83
N LYS A 374 73.66 6.17 45.37
CA LYS A 374 74.39 5.61 46.46
C LYS A 374 75.87 5.29 46.07
N LYS A 375 76.11 4.74 44.87
CA LYS A 375 77.47 4.53 44.36
C LYS A 375 78.27 5.84 44.19
N LEU A 376 77.65 6.94 43.79
CA LEU A 376 78.28 8.23 43.66
C LEU A 376 78.65 8.84 45.03
N GLN A 377 77.74 8.65 46.06
CA GLN A 377 78.00 9.09 47.41
C GLN A 377 79.12 8.27 48.15
N GLU A 378 79.42 7.06 47.73
CA GLU A 378 80.49 6.21 48.27
C GLU A 378 81.84 6.50 47.57
N GLN A 379 81.94 7.34 46.55
CA GLN A 379 83.14 7.73 45.80
C GLN A 379 83.66 9.16 46.17
N GLU A 380 82.90 9.93 46.99
CA GLU A 380 83.36 11.13 47.66
C GLU A 380 83.87 10.81 49.07
#